data_993397e52d5186e2414426f91f504eff
#
_entry.id   993397e52d5186e2414426f91f504eff
#
_cell.length_a   1.000
_cell.length_b   1.000
_cell.length_c   1.000
_cell.angle_alpha   90.00
_cell.angle_beta   90.00
_cell.angle_gamma   90.00
#
_symmetry.space_group_name_H-M   'P 1'
#
loop_
_entity.id
_entity.type
_entity.pdbx_description
1 polymer ?
#
loop_
_entity_poly.entity_id
_entity_poly.type
_entity_poly.pdbx_seq_one_letter_code
_entity_poly.pdbx_strand_id
1 'polypeptide(L)'
;MSKTKVSTQFKKMHQATTHPLVVSLDVHDESTYLVAVDTRTGEIKRDCRVIGHYHKVIHHLKKIGTRGEISVLVEAGPHGFAPWRCFTNAGYVTYVIVPGSLPNARRAQKTDRDDAIENLNYHCSGLLRYVHVPDVEDEYIRECLRERQHVMWAITKEKQKLLSLLKRHGIEYNETKTNWTKTHYRWLARVTLPSPIRGIVDIILQRMDSLVKEADMLWHFIDGYINNHPRYSRLRHWYMQMVGVGAVISATLIIEGGDLFRFPHPKALMKFTGLIPGKRQSGGKDPSLHITKSGNKYLRTSLVAIAKYYQDFRHLQKKKDIEKMPPILKEFILRSQHRLFTRYHALRRSGKCSTKARVAVAREVAGFIWELSTKVVPQLEGDLKQKAA
;
A
#
# COMPACT_ATOMS: atom_id res chain seq x y z
N MET A 1 14.42 -40.46 21.50
CA MET A 1 14.01 -39.13 20.93
C MET A 1 14.07 -39.26 19.41
N SER A 2 12.94 -39.36 18.76
CA SER A 2 12.85 -39.52 17.30
C SER A 2 13.31 -38.26 16.59
N LYS A 3 14.44 -38.35 15.87
CA LYS A 3 14.86 -37.29 14.92
C LYS A 3 13.86 -37.33 13.76
N THR A 4 12.88 -36.45 13.79
CA THR A 4 11.91 -36.30 12.72
C THR A 4 12.66 -35.86 11.46
N LYS A 5 12.87 -36.79 10.52
CA LYS A 5 13.47 -36.49 9.21
C LYS A 5 12.52 -35.55 8.49
N VAL A 6 12.93 -34.30 8.29
CA VAL A 6 12.29 -33.39 7.34
C VAL A 6 12.41 -34.04 5.96
N SER A 7 11.30 -34.12 5.24
CA SER A 7 11.12 -34.97 4.06
C SER A 7 12.21 -34.78 3.00
N THR A 8 12.40 -35.79 2.19
CA THR A 8 13.30 -35.91 1.01
C THR A 8 13.20 -34.76 0.00
N GLN A 9 12.20 -33.90 0.12
CA GLN A 9 12.02 -32.70 -0.69
C GLN A 9 13.12 -31.64 -0.47
N PHE A 10 13.68 -31.50 0.74
CA PHE A 10 14.81 -30.58 0.99
C PHE A 10 16.06 -30.90 0.19
N LYS A 11 16.30 -32.18 -0.16
CA LYS A 11 17.48 -32.60 -0.93
C LYS A 11 17.53 -32.09 -2.37
N LYS A 12 16.39 -31.70 -2.97
CA LYS A 12 16.30 -31.20 -4.35
C LYS A 12 16.34 -29.68 -4.49
N MET A 13 16.39 -28.94 -3.39
CA MET A 13 16.14 -27.48 -3.35
C MET A 13 17.40 -26.62 -3.23
N HIS A 14 18.57 -27.21 -3.46
CA HIS A 14 19.90 -26.61 -3.22
C HIS A 14 20.25 -25.35 -4.03
N GLN A 15 19.45 -24.96 -5.03
CA GLN A 15 19.88 -23.89 -5.96
C GLN A 15 19.36 -22.48 -5.62
N ALA A 16 18.46 -22.32 -4.63
CA ALA A 16 17.80 -21.03 -4.37
C ALA A 16 18.34 -20.24 -3.18
N THR A 17 19.17 -20.85 -2.32
CA THR A 17 19.67 -20.17 -1.10
C THR A 17 21.15 -19.91 -1.17
N THR A 18 21.55 -18.66 -0.98
CA THR A 18 22.96 -18.26 -0.89
C THR A 18 23.61 -18.61 0.48
N HIS A 19 22.78 -18.94 1.47
CA HIS A 19 23.20 -19.25 2.84
C HIS A 19 22.89 -20.70 3.18
N PRO A 20 23.85 -21.45 3.75
CA PRO A 20 23.65 -22.85 4.11
C PRO A 20 22.65 -23.07 5.25
N LEU A 21 22.48 -22.08 6.12
CA LEU A 21 21.55 -22.13 7.24
C LEU A 21 20.40 -21.13 7.04
N VAL A 22 19.18 -21.59 7.08
CA VAL A 22 18.00 -20.76 7.01
C VAL A 22 17.20 -20.88 8.30
N VAL A 23 16.84 -19.76 8.88
CA VAL A 23 16.10 -19.67 10.13
C VAL A 23 14.77 -18.99 9.87
N SER A 24 13.67 -19.65 10.16
CA SER A 24 12.34 -19.07 10.12
C SER A 24 11.87 -18.71 11.52
N LEU A 25 11.33 -17.50 11.65
CA LEU A 25 10.85 -16.93 12.89
C LEU A 25 9.36 -16.58 12.75
N ASP A 26 8.58 -17.08 13.70
CA ASP A 26 7.24 -16.60 13.98
C ASP A 26 7.28 -15.77 15.25
N VAL A 27 7.08 -14.44 15.10
CA VAL A 27 7.33 -13.44 16.14
C VAL A 27 6.02 -13.01 16.79
N HIS A 28 5.92 -13.24 18.11
CA HIS A 28 4.85 -12.79 18.98
C HIS A 28 5.37 -11.84 20.07
N ASP A 29 4.47 -11.18 20.80
CA ASP A 29 4.82 -10.20 21.84
C ASP A 29 5.71 -10.79 22.92
N GLU A 30 5.38 -11.96 23.44
CA GLU A 30 6.02 -12.60 24.59
C GLU A 30 6.96 -13.75 24.20
N SER A 31 6.98 -14.18 22.96
CA SER A 31 7.82 -15.27 22.50
C SER A 31 8.04 -15.24 21.00
N THR A 32 9.08 -15.91 20.55
CA THR A 32 9.34 -16.16 19.13
C THR A 32 9.56 -17.65 18.92
N TYR A 33 8.85 -18.25 17.96
CA TYR A 33 9.15 -19.61 17.56
C TYR A 33 10.25 -19.60 16.52
N LEU A 34 11.28 -20.45 16.73
CA LEU A 34 12.48 -20.52 15.89
C LEU A 34 12.66 -21.92 15.36
N VAL A 35 12.73 -22.06 14.05
CA VAL A 35 13.17 -23.28 13.37
C VAL A 35 14.34 -22.94 12.46
N ALA A 36 15.48 -23.60 12.65
CA ALA A 36 16.69 -23.46 11.85
C ALA A 36 17.01 -24.77 11.12
N VAL A 37 17.28 -24.68 9.82
CA VAL A 37 17.57 -25.85 8.97
C VAL A 37 18.86 -25.63 8.20
N ASP A 38 19.69 -26.65 8.11
CA ASP A 38 20.79 -26.73 7.16
C ASP A 38 20.22 -27.16 5.79
N THR A 39 20.23 -26.25 4.83
CA THR A 39 19.63 -26.47 3.50
C THR A 39 20.37 -27.52 2.66
N ARG A 40 21.64 -27.82 3.01
CA ARG A 40 22.48 -28.81 2.32
C ARG A 40 22.12 -30.22 2.72
N THR A 41 21.78 -30.42 4.01
CA THR A 41 21.49 -31.74 4.59
C THR A 41 20.01 -31.97 4.87
N GLY A 42 19.21 -30.88 4.99
CA GLY A 42 17.83 -30.92 5.47
C GLY A 42 17.70 -31.18 6.96
N GLU A 43 18.81 -31.07 7.71
CA GLU A 43 18.81 -31.30 9.16
C GLU A 43 18.29 -30.07 9.90
N ILE A 44 17.38 -30.29 10.85
CA ILE A 44 16.94 -29.24 11.78
C ILE A 44 18.04 -29.06 12.82
N LYS A 45 18.72 -27.91 12.76
CA LYS A 45 19.79 -27.53 13.72
C LYS A 45 19.19 -26.98 15.02
N ARG A 46 18.04 -26.35 14.95
CA ARG A 46 17.36 -25.78 16.12
C ARG A 46 15.85 -25.78 15.89
N ASP A 47 15.10 -26.12 16.91
CA ASP A 47 13.62 -26.11 16.93
C ASP A 47 13.22 -25.78 18.38
N CYS A 48 12.82 -24.53 18.63
CA CYS A 48 12.50 -24.11 19.99
C CYS A 48 11.67 -22.81 20.03
N ARG A 49 10.95 -22.63 21.13
CA ARG A 49 10.33 -21.36 21.50
C ARG A 49 11.30 -20.55 22.36
N VAL A 50 11.56 -19.32 21.97
CA VAL A 50 12.37 -18.34 22.69
C VAL A 50 11.44 -17.41 23.45
N ILE A 51 11.45 -17.48 24.78
CA ILE A 51 10.59 -16.67 25.64
C ILE A 51 11.14 -15.25 25.78
N GLY A 52 10.26 -14.27 25.62
CA GLY A 52 10.51 -12.83 25.69
C GLY A 52 10.72 -12.19 24.33
N HIS A 53 11.18 -10.95 24.34
CA HIS A 53 11.30 -10.12 23.14
C HIS A 53 12.23 -10.75 22.08
N TYR A 54 11.91 -10.59 20.79
CA TYR A 54 12.58 -11.22 19.66
C TYR A 54 14.10 -10.96 19.56
N HIS A 55 14.63 -9.89 20.16
CA HIS A 55 16.08 -9.65 20.18
C HIS A 55 16.87 -10.78 20.86
N LYS A 56 16.24 -11.55 21.78
CA LYS A 56 16.85 -12.71 22.43
C LYS A 56 17.19 -13.83 21.43
N VAL A 57 16.53 -13.88 20.30
CA VAL A 57 16.80 -14.83 19.23
C VAL A 57 18.24 -14.72 18.74
N ILE A 58 18.85 -13.51 18.76
CA ILE A 58 20.25 -13.29 18.35
C ILE A 58 21.23 -14.21 19.11
N HIS A 59 20.96 -14.46 20.40
CA HIS A 59 21.79 -15.40 21.19
C HIS A 59 21.69 -16.84 20.66
N HIS A 60 20.51 -17.26 20.22
CA HIS A 60 20.30 -18.57 19.62
C HIS A 60 20.96 -18.67 18.24
N LEU A 61 20.88 -17.61 17.41
CA LEU A 61 21.52 -17.58 16.11
C LEU A 61 23.05 -17.75 16.21
N LYS A 62 23.70 -17.09 17.16
CA LYS A 62 25.15 -17.21 17.42
C LYS A 62 25.59 -18.63 17.78
N LYS A 63 24.68 -19.47 18.31
CA LYS A 63 24.98 -20.88 18.65
C LYS A 63 24.77 -21.84 17.47
N ILE A 64 24.07 -21.40 16.42
CA ILE A 64 23.73 -22.22 15.26
C ILE A 64 24.82 -22.10 14.18
N GLY A 65 25.37 -20.91 13.98
CA GLY A 65 26.39 -20.64 12.97
C GLY A 65 26.86 -19.20 12.93
N THR A 66 27.72 -18.90 12.00
CA THR A 66 28.23 -17.54 11.77
C THR A 66 27.21 -16.67 11.02
N ARG A 67 27.39 -15.33 11.09
CA ARG A 67 26.49 -14.37 10.41
C ARG A 67 26.46 -14.57 8.90
N GLY A 68 27.57 -14.92 8.27
CA GLY A 68 27.66 -15.17 6.82
C GLY A 68 27.02 -16.48 6.37
N GLU A 69 26.72 -17.39 7.31
CA GLU A 69 26.10 -18.68 7.00
C GLU A 69 24.58 -18.67 7.19
N ILE A 70 24.04 -17.67 7.92
CA ILE A 70 22.63 -17.64 8.34
C ILE A 70 21.86 -16.58 7.56
N SER A 71 20.75 -17.00 6.97
CA SER A 71 19.65 -16.10 6.58
C SER A 71 18.43 -16.29 7.47
N VAL A 72 17.76 -15.17 7.79
CA VAL A 72 16.64 -15.11 8.71
C VAL A 72 15.37 -14.73 7.93
N LEU A 73 14.30 -15.48 8.13
CA LEU A 73 12.98 -15.22 7.59
C LEU A 73 12.07 -14.74 8.72
N VAL A 74 11.44 -13.58 8.55
CA VAL A 74 10.49 -13.01 9.50
C VAL A 74 9.16 -12.80 8.79
N GLU A 75 8.07 -13.29 9.37
CA GLU A 75 6.74 -13.04 8.82
C GLU A 75 6.30 -11.59 9.11
N ALA A 76 5.69 -10.93 8.11
CA ALA A 76 5.14 -9.60 8.29
C ALA A 76 3.91 -9.66 9.22
N GLY A 77 4.01 -9.05 10.37
CA GLY A 77 3.02 -9.11 11.45
C GLY A 77 2.87 -7.77 12.18
N PRO A 78 2.26 -7.78 13.38
CA PRO A 78 1.99 -6.57 14.16
C PRO A 78 3.24 -5.76 14.51
N HIS A 79 4.40 -6.41 14.62
CA HIS A 79 5.69 -5.77 14.92
C HIS A 79 6.27 -4.97 13.74
N GLY A 80 5.59 -4.91 12.60
CA GLY A 80 6.04 -4.20 11.40
C GLY A 80 7.43 -4.69 10.95
N PHE A 81 8.34 -3.74 10.71
CA PHE A 81 9.70 -4.05 10.26
C PHE A 81 10.75 -4.03 11.40
N ALA A 82 10.34 -3.83 12.65
CA ALA A 82 11.27 -3.77 13.78
C ALA A 82 12.10 -5.07 13.96
N PRO A 83 11.53 -6.29 13.84
CA PRO A 83 12.33 -7.52 13.90
C PRO A 83 13.33 -7.61 12.74
N TRP A 84 12.94 -7.23 11.53
CA TRP A 84 13.87 -7.19 10.38
C TRP A 84 15.06 -6.29 10.66
N ARG A 85 14.82 -5.06 11.15
CA ARG A 85 15.89 -4.11 11.50
C ARG A 85 16.79 -4.67 12.60
N CYS A 86 16.21 -5.30 13.62
CA CYS A 86 16.96 -5.90 14.71
C CYS A 86 17.97 -6.92 14.20
N PHE A 87 17.56 -7.86 13.37
CA PHE A 87 18.44 -8.91 12.86
C PHE A 87 19.42 -8.39 11.80
N THR A 88 18.98 -7.48 10.93
CA THR A 88 19.86 -6.85 9.93
C THR A 88 20.96 -6.02 10.59
N ASN A 89 20.64 -5.23 11.62
CA ASN A 89 21.61 -4.47 12.40
C ASN A 89 22.59 -5.38 13.18
N ALA A 90 22.13 -6.58 13.54
CA ALA A 90 22.99 -7.59 14.12
C ALA A 90 23.90 -8.30 13.10
N GLY A 91 23.78 -7.95 11.79
CA GLY A 91 24.62 -8.45 10.70
C GLY A 91 24.11 -9.73 10.04
N TYR A 92 22.84 -10.10 10.22
CA TYR A 92 22.24 -11.24 9.54
C TYR A 92 21.50 -10.79 8.27
N VAL A 93 21.59 -11.58 7.21
CA VAL A 93 20.75 -11.39 6.02
C VAL A 93 19.31 -11.77 6.38
N THR A 94 18.42 -10.79 6.34
CA THR A 94 17.05 -10.96 6.84
C THR A 94 16.03 -10.64 5.76
N TYR A 95 15.04 -11.49 5.60
CA TYR A 95 13.93 -11.33 4.66
C TYR A 95 12.61 -11.23 5.41
N VAL A 96 11.74 -10.30 4.99
CA VAL A 96 10.35 -10.25 5.46
C VAL A 96 9.47 -10.96 4.45
N ILE A 97 8.67 -11.92 4.90
CA ILE A 97 7.78 -12.73 4.06
C ILE A 97 6.34 -12.27 4.20
N VAL A 98 5.57 -12.41 3.09
CA VAL A 98 4.16 -12.00 3.05
C VAL A 98 3.28 -13.11 3.65
N PRO A 99 2.53 -12.83 4.74
CA PRO A 99 1.57 -13.78 5.29
C PRO A 99 0.53 -14.17 4.23
N GLY A 100 0.15 -15.44 4.20
CA GLY A 100 -0.92 -15.94 3.32
C GLY A 100 -0.63 -15.86 1.82
N SER A 101 0.62 -15.62 1.41
CA SER A 101 1.03 -15.73 0.00
C SER A 101 1.19 -17.18 -0.49
N LEU A 102 1.06 -18.10 0.42
CA LEU A 102 1.31 -19.53 0.26
C LEU A 102 0.03 -20.27 -0.13
N PRO A 103 0.12 -21.35 -0.93
CA PRO A 103 -1.00 -22.24 -1.16
C PRO A 103 -1.41 -22.87 0.18
N ASN A 104 -2.46 -22.37 0.80
CA ASN A 104 -2.98 -22.95 2.04
C ASN A 104 -3.49 -24.37 1.77
N ALA A 105 -2.73 -25.36 2.17
CA ALA A 105 -3.33 -26.63 2.53
C ALA A 105 -4.22 -26.36 3.77
N ARG A 106 -5.53 -26.54 3.64
CA ARG A 106 -6.49 -26.43 4.76
C ARG A 106 -6.13 -27.51 5.78
N ARG A 107 -5.27 -27.19 6.74
CA ARG A 107 -5.02 -28.04 7.89
C ARG A 107 -6.03 -27.70 8.98
N ALA A 108 -6.59 -28.72 9.61
CA ALA A 108 -7.55 -28.54 10.70
C ALA A 108 -6.91 -27.94 11.96
N GLN A 109 -5.59 -28.06 12.11
CA GLN A 109 -4.79 -27.47 13.20
C GLN A 109 -3.52 -26.86 12.60
N LYS A 110 -3.20 -25.63 13.00
CA LYS A 110 -2.02 -24.87 12.59
C LYS A 110 -1.27 -24.47 13.84
N THR A 111 0.04 -24.73 13.90
CA THR A 111 0.91 -24.34 15.02
C THR A 111 2.01 -23.41 14.52
N ASP A 112 2.56 -22.57 15.42
CA ASP A 112 3.69 -21.66 15.12
C ASP A 112 4.87 -22.43 14.50
N ARG A 113 5.08 -23.69 14.95
CA ARG A 113 6.09 -24.59 14.41
C ARG A 113 5.82 -24.97 12.96
N ASP A 114 4.57 -25.31 12.65
CA ASP A 114 4.18 -25.71 11.29
C ASP A 114 4.32 -24.53 10.34
N ASP A 115 3.99 -23.31 10.78
CA ASP A 115 4.16 -22.08 9.99
C ASP A 115 5.63 -21.79 9.71
N ALA A 116 6.48 -21.92 10.72
CA ALA A 116 7.92 -21.76 10.55
C ALA A 116 8.51 -22.78 9.56
N ILE A 117 8.11 -24.04 9.64
CA ILE A 117 8.56 -25.11 8.71
C ILE A 117 8.02 -24.87 7.31
N GLU A 118 6.76 -24.47 7.16
CA GLU A 118 6.15 -24.18 5.87
C GLU A 118 6.88 -23.00 5.19
N ASN A 119 7.19 -21.95 5.91
CA ASN A 119 7.97 -20.83 5.43
C ASN A 119 9.37 -21.23 4.94
N LEU A 120 10.06 -22.12 5.67
CA LEU A 120 11.34 -22.70 5.25
C LEU A 120 11.21 -23.50 3.94
N ASN A 121 10.22 -24.36 3.84
CA ASN A 121 9.98 -25.16 2.64
C ASN A 121 9.77 -24.28 1.40
N TYR A 122 8.96 -23.23 1.53
CA TYR A 122 8.69 -22.30 0.43
C TYR A 122 9.89 -21.39 0.10
N HIS A 123 10.68 -21.01 1.10
CA HIS A 123 11.93 -20.30 0.85
C HIS A 123 12.90 -21.13 0.03
N CYS A 124 13.16 -22.36 0.45
CA CYS A 124 14.06 -23.27 -0.24
C CYS A 124 13.56 -23.66 -1.64
N SER A 125 12.25 -23.63 -1.89
CA SER A 125 11.67 -23.87 -3.23
C SER A 125 11.64 -22.64 -4.13
N GLY A 126 12.08 -21.47 -3.65
CA GLY A 126 12.02 -20.24 -4.41
C GLY A 126 10.61 -19.69 -4.65
N LEU A 127 9.61 -20.19 -3.91
CA LEU A 127 8.21 -19.79 -4.06
C LEU A 127 7.81 -18.61 -3.17
N LEU A 128 8.64 -18.25 -2.19
CA LEU A 128 8.37 -17.11 -1.30
C LEU A 128 8.45 -15.77 -2.02
N ARG A 129 7.61 -14.86 -1.56
CA ARG A 129 7.66 -13.45 -1.92
C ARG A 129 8.08 -12.64 -0.73
N TYR A 130 9.09 -11.81 -0.94
CA TYR A 130 9.62 -10.94 0.08
C TYR A 130 8.97 -9.57 0.01
N VAL A 131 8.77 -8.99 1.19
CA VAL A 131 8.30 -7.61 1.33
C VAL A 131 9.50 -6.69 1.16
N HIS A 132 9.32 -5.62 0.38
CA HIS A 132 10.29 -4.53 0.35
C HIS A 132 10.18 -3.73 1.65
N VAL A 133 11.25 -3.67 2.41
CA VAL A 133 11.33 -2.88 3.64
C VAL A 133 11.66 -1.44 3.26
N PRO A 134 10.84 -0.46 3.65
CA PRO A 134 11.13 0.96 3.41
C PRO A 134 12.23 1.47 4.35
N ASP A 135 12.80 2.61 3.99
CA ASP A 135 13.63 3.36 4.93
C ASP A 135 12.79 3.81 6.15
N VAL A 136 13.48 4.04 7.28
CA VAL A 136 12.80 4.34 8.55
C VAL A 136 11.98 5.63 8.45
N GLU A 137 12.53 6.65 7.80
CA GLU A 137 11.85 7.93 7.61
C GLU A 137 10.60 7.79 6.73
N ASP A 138 10.71 7.03 5.63
CA ASP A 138 9.56 6.71 4.77
C ASP A 138 8.46 5.96 5.53
N GLU A 139 8.84 5.08 6.47
CA GLU A 139 7.89 4.37 7.32
C GLU A 139 7.16 5.34 8.26
N TYR A 140 7.86 6.26 8.92
CA TYR A 140 7.24 7.27 9.80
C TYR A 140 6.27 8.17 9.04
N ILE A 141 6.65 8.66 7.88
CA ILE A 141 5.77 9.50 7.05
C ILE A 141 4.60 8.70 6.49
N ARG A 142 4.78 7.41 6.24
CA ARG A 142 3.68 6.51 5.86
C ARG A 142 2.66 6.36 6.98
N GLU A 143 3.09 6.26 8.23
CA GLU A 143 2.16 6.26 9.37
C GLU A 143 1.40 7.58 9.49
N CYS A 144 2.07 8.74 9.35
CA CYS A 144 1.40 10.04 9.30
C CYS A 144 0.37 10.12 8.17
N LEU A 145 0.69 9.61 6.98
CA LEU A 145 -0.22 9.61 5.84
C LEU A 145 -1.46 8.73 6.08
N ARG A 146 -1.27 7.57 6.69
CA ARG A 146 -2.34 6.63 7.03
C ARG A 146 -3.23 7.17 8.14
N GLU A 147 -2.63 7.75 9.17
CA GLU A 147 -3.37 8.37 10.25
C GLU A 147 -4.20 9.56 9.74
N ARG A 148 -3.62 10.41 8.90
CA ARG A 148 -4.39 11.47 8.23
C ARG A 148 -5.61 10.90 7.49
N GLN A 149 -5.46 9.75 6.82
CA GLN A 149 -6.59 9.12 6.12
C GLN A 149 -7.64 8.60 7.11
N HIS A 150 -7.26 8.09 8.29
CA HIS A 150 -8.18 7.67 9.34
C HIS A 150 -8.94 8.87 9.90
N VAL A 151 -8.27 9.98 10.16
CA VAL A 151 -8.89 11.25 10.58
C VAL A 151 -9.90 11.73 9.54
N MET A 152 -9.57 11.70 8.24
CA MET A 152 -10.51 12.06 7.17
C MET A 152 -11.75 11.14 7.12
N TRP A 153 -11.60 9.87 7.41
CA TRP A 153 -12.74 8.96 7.56
C TRP A 153 -13.58 9.27 8.81
N ALA A 154 -12.94 9.62 9.91
CA ALA A 154 -13.64 10.05 11.14
C ALA A 154 -14.47 11.32 10.87
N ILE A 155 -13.91 12.33 10.21
CA ILE A 155 -14.66 13.53 9.77
C ILE A 155 -15.88 13.14 8.93
N THR A 156 -15.70 12.21 7.99
CA THR A 156 -16.81 11.75 7.14
C THR A 156 -17.91 11.07 7.95
N LYS A 157 -17.54 10.26 8.96
CA LYS A 157 -18.51 9.64 9.87
C LYS A 157 -19.28 10.67 10.71
N GLU A 158 -18.59 11.66 11.26
CA GLU A 158 -19.25 12.73 12.03
C GLU A 158 -20.21 13.55 11.13
N LYS A 159 -19.81 13.85 9.88
CA LYS A 159 -20.69 14.48 8.89
C LYS A 159 -21.96 13.68 8.62
N GLN A 160 -21.84 12.38 8.41
CA GLN A 160 -22.97 11.48 8.19
C GLN A 160 -23.88 11.40 9.42
N LYS A 161 -23.28 11.31 10.62
CA LYS A 161 -23.98 11.28 11.89
C LYS A 161 -24.82 12.55 12.10
N LEU A 162 -24.24 13.72 11.82
CA LEU A 162 -24.93 14.99 11.94
C LEU A 162 -26.12 15.09 10.98
N LEU A 163 -25.93 14.79 9.71
CA LEU A 163 -27.03 14.80 8.73
C LEU A 163 -28.14 13.82 9.10
N SER A 164 -27.77 12.63 9.59
CA SER A 164 -28.74 11.63 10.05
C SER A 164 -29.52 12.10 11.30
N LEU A 165 -28.85 12.80 12.24
CA LEU A 165 -29.51 13.39 13.41
C LEU A 165 -30.55 14.42 12.99
N LEU A 166 -30.18 15.39 12.16
CA LEU A 166 -31.10 16.43 11.67
C LEU A 166 -32.29 15.82 10.93
N LYS A 167 -32.05 14.84 10.04
CA LYS A 167 -33.12 14.15 9.32
C LYS A 167 -34.11 13.43 10.24
N ARG A 168 -33.66 12.76 11.30
CA ARG A 168 -34.55 12.10 12.29
C ARG A 168 -35.47 13.07 13.02
N HIS A 169 -35.06 14.35 13.10
CA HIS A 169 -35.89 15.40 13.73
C HIS A 169 -36.63 16.28 12.73
N GLY A 170 -36.74 15.84 11.45
CA GLY A 170 -37.45 16.58 10.41
C GLY A 170 -36.80 17.91 10.03
N ILE A 171 -35.52 18.10 10.32
CA ILE A 171 -34.80 19.35 10.06
C ILE A 171 -34.05 19.20 8.73
N GLU A 172 -34.46 19.98 7.74
CA GLU A 172 -33.92 19.94 6.38
C GLU A 172 -33.16 21.21 6.04
N TYR A 173 -32.06 21.05 5.32
CA TYR A 173 -31.29 22.15 4.76
C TYR A 173 -31.67 22.38 3.30
N ASN A 174 -32.27 23.52 2.99
CA ASN A 174 -32.80 23.83 1.66
C ASN A 174 -32.18 25.08 1.01
N GLU A 175 -31.13 25.70 1.62
CA GLU A 175 -30.53 26.94 1.08
C GLU A 175 -29.63 26.68 -0.15
N THR A 176 -28.96 25.52 -0.18
CA THR A 176 -28.16 25.10 -1.35
C THR A 176 -28.27 23.61 -1.58
N LYS A 177 -27.96 23.16 -2.81
CA LYS A 177 -27.96 21.72 -3.17
C LYS A 177 -26.81 20.91 -2.49
N THR A 178 -25.83 21.59 -1.91
CA THR A 178 -24.60 20.95 -1.44
C THR A 178 -24.36 21.24 0.03
N ASN A 179 -24.25 20.21 0.85
CA ASN A 179 -23.87 20.30 2.26
C ASN A 179 -22.36 20.60 2.41
N TRP A 180 -21.96 21.04 3.60
CA TRP A 180 -20.57 21.26 4.02
C TRP A 180 -19.88 22.43 3.30
N THR A 181 -20.66 23.38 2.76
CA THR A 181 -20.21 24.68 2.30
C THR A 181 -20.20 25.67 3.46
N LYS A 182 -19.54 26.83 3.27
CA LYS A 182 -19.59 27.94 4.24
C LYS A 182 -21.04 28.36 4.58
N THR A 183 -21.94 28.30 3.60
CA THR A 183 -23.37 28.58 3.78
C THR A 183 -24.02 27.52 4.68
N HIS A 184 -23.73 26.23 4.45
CA HIS A 184 -24.27 25.14 5.29
C HIS A 184 -23.77 25.27 6.75
N TYR A 185 -22.49 25.57 6.98
CA TYR A 185 -21.98 25.79 8.34
C TYR A 185 -22.63 27.00 9.01
N ARG A 186 -22.85 28.12 8.29
CA ARG A 186 -23.59 29.27 8.80
C ARG A 186 -25.05 28.92 9.16
N TRP A 187 -25.71 28.12 8.34
CA TRP A 187 -27.05 27.63 8.63
C TRP A 187 -27.06 26.72 9.89
N LEU A 188 -26.14 25.79 10.02
CA LEU A 188 -25.99 24.93 11.21
C LEU A 188 -25.81 25.74 12.50
N ALA A 189 -25.16 26.89 12.44
CA ALA A 189 -24.95 27.76 13.58
C ALA A 189 -26.24 28.50 14.03
N ARG A 190 -27.18 28.79 13.08
CA ARG A 190 -28.38 29.62 13.35
C ARG A 190 -29.70 28.84 13.37
N VAL A 191 -29.71 27.61 12.90
CA VAL A 191 -30.94 26.81 12.83
C VAL A 191 -31.47 26.58 14.25
N THR A 192 -32.78 26.83 14.42
CA THR A 192 -33.48 26.61 15.71
C THR A 192 -33.64 25.13 15.98
N LEU A 193 -33.11 24.66 17.09
CA LEU A 193 -33.12 23.27 17.52
C LEU A 193 -33.59 23.19 18.98
N PRO A 194 -34.32 22.13 19.40
CA PRO A 194 -34.54 21.86 20.82
C PRO A 194 -33.20 21.78 21.57
N SER A 195 -33.18 22.30 22.81
CA SER A 195 -31.95 22.43 23.60
C SER A 195 -31.06 21.17 23.65
N PRO A 196 -31.57 19.94 23.90
CA PRO A 196 -30.75 18.74 23.89
C PRO A 196 -30.16 18.45 22.49
N ILE A 197 -30.90 18.69 21.40
CA ILE A 197 -30.44 18.45 20.03
C ILE A 197 -29.39 19.48 19.66
N ARG A 198 -29.56 20.76 20.05
CA ARG A 198 -28.58 21.81 19.85
C ARG A 198 -27.24 21.42 20.47
N GLY A 199 -27.24 20.97 21.72
CA GLY A 199 -26.03 20.53 22.42
C GLY A 199 -25.31 19.37 21.70
N ILE A 200 -26.06 18.39 21.19
CA ILE A 200 -25.45 17.29 20.40
C ILE A 200 -24.82 17.81 19.09
N VAL A 201 -25.50 18.71 18.38
CA VAL A 201 -24.98 19.32 17.15
C VAL A 201 -23.69 20.08 17.43
N ASP A 202 -23.64 20.89 18.48
CA ASP A 202 -22.45 21.66 18.86
C ASP A 202 -21.27 20.77 19.22
N ILE A 203 -21.49 19.68 19.97
CA ILE A 203 -20.46 18.68 20.28
C ILE A 203 -19.91 18.04 19.00
N ILE A 204 -20.78 17.69 18.04
CA ILE A 204 -20.34 17.10 16.77
C ILE A 204 -19.52 18.09 15.97
N LEU A 205 -19.95 19.35 15.88
CA LEU A 205 -19.23 20.40 15.14
C LEU A 205 -17.86 20.69 15.77
N GLN A 206 -17.77 20.77 17.10
CA GLN A 206 -16.52 20.96 17.83
C GLN A 206 -15.55 19.80 17.59
N ARG A 207 -16.05 18.55 17.62
CA ARG A 207 -15.24 17.37 17.30
C ARG A 207 -14.75 17.40 15.87
N MET A 208 -15.59 17.78 14.91
CA MET A 208 -15.17 17.92 13.51
C MET A 208 -14.08 18.98 13.34
N ASP A 209 -14.15 20.11 14.05
CA ASP A 209 -13.13 21.15 14.04
C ASP A 209 -11.78 20.62 14.56
N SER A 210 -11.79 19.89 15.68
CA SER A 210 -10.59 19.23 16.20
C SER A 210 -9.98 18.25 15.21
N LEU A 211 -10.79 17.39 14.59
CA LEU A 211 -10.32 16.44 13.59
C LEU A 211 -9.74 17.13 12.34
N VAL A 212 -10.29 18.28 11.93
CA VAL A 212 -9.72 19.05 10.81
C VAL A 212 -8.33 19.57 11.18
N LYS A 213 -8.16 20.14 12.39
CA LYS A 213 -6.85 20.59 12.88
C LYS A 213 -5.82 19.46 12.94
N GLU A 214 -6.23 18.27 13.40
CA GLU A 214 -5.38 17.07 13.40
C GLU A 214 -4.95 16.68 11.96
N ALA A 215 -5.90 16.66 11.03
CA ALA A 215 -5.60 16.35 9.63
C ALA A 215 -4.64 17.35 8.99
N ASP A 216 -4.78 18.65 9.33
CA ASP A 216 -3.91 19.71 8.81
C ASP A 216 -2.51 19.64 9.43
N MET A 217 -2.39 19.32 10.71
CA MET A 217 -1.10 19.11 11.39
C MET A 217 -0.34 17.91 10.77
N LEU A 218 -1.02 16.77 10.59
CA LEU A 218 -0.44 15.60 9.92
C LEU A 218 -0.03 15.93 8.48
N TRP A 219 -0.84 16.74 7.77
CA TRP A 219 -0.50 17.18 6.43
C TRP A 219 0.76 18.05 6.40
N HIS A 220 0.95 18.91 7.38
CA HIS A 220 2.14 19.73 7.48
C HIS A 220 3.43 18.88 7.58
N PHE A 221 3.43 17.81 8.39
CA PHE A 221 4.55 16.89 8.46
C PHE A 221 4.81 16.18 7.11
N ILE A 222 3.75 15.65 6.48
CA ILE A 222 3.85 14.95 5.19
C ILE A 222 4.37 15.88 4.10
N ASP A 223 3.80 17.08 4.00
CA ASP A 223 4.15 18.07 2.98
C ASP A 223 5.58 18.56 3.14
N GLY A 224 5.99 18.87 4.37
CA GLY A 224 7.35 19.27 4.70
C GLY A 224 8.38 18.19 4.36
N TYR A 225 8.10 16.93 4.70
CA TYR A 225 8.98 15.82 4.36
C TYR A 225 9.18 15.67 2.84
N ILE A 226 8.09 15.67 2.08
CA ILE A 226 8.16 15.52 0.62
C ILE A 226 8.89 16.69 -0.03
N ASN A 227 8.63 17.92 0.40
CA ASN A 227 9.24 19.11 -0.18
C ASN A 227 10.74 19.20 0.11
N ASN A 228 11.18 18.74 1.28
CA ASN A 228 12.58 18.75 1.68
C ASN A 228 13.37 17.54 1.14
N HIS A 229 12.69 16.47 0.70
CA HIS A 229 13.34 15.30 0.14
C HIS A 229 13.67 15.49 -1.35
N PRO A 230 14.95 15.52 -1.80
CA PRO A 230 15.33 15.90 -3.16
C PRO A 230 14.66 15.08 -4.27
N ARG A 231 14.49 13.78 -4.06
CA ARG A 231 13.82 12.88 -5.03
C ARG A 231 12.31 13.07 -5.01
N TYR A 232 11.69 13.21 -3.82
CA TYR A 232 10.24 13.21 -3.68
C TYR A 232 9.62 14.54 -4.13
N SER A 233 10.28 15.67 -3.89
CA SER A 233 9.84 16.98 -4.39
C SER A 233 9.76 17.00 -5.92
N ARG A 234 10.77 16.43 -6.61
CA ARG A 234 10.78 16.31 -8.07
C ARG A 234 9.70 15.36 -8.57
N LEU A 235 9.57 14.16 -7.98
CA LEU A 235 8.51 13.22 -8.34
C LEU A 235 7.12 13.83 -8.16
N ARG A 236 6.91 14.56 -7.05
CA ARG A 236 5.66 15.28 -6.80
C ARG A 236 5.35 16.27 -7.90
N HIS A 237 6.33 17.07 -8.30
CA HIS A 237 6.18 18.04 -9.40
C HIS A 237 5.67 17.36 -10.68
N TRP A 238 6.28 16.23 -11.08
CA TRP A 238 5.90 15.51 -12.29
C TRP A 238 4.56 14.77 -12.16
N TYR A 239 4.27 14.18 -11.00
CA TYR A 239 2.98 13.52 -10.77
C TYR A 239 1.81 14.49 -10.83
N MET A 240 1.97 15.69 -10.29
CA MET A 240 0.93 16.72 -10.31
C MET A 240 0.63 17.26 -11.71
N GLN A 241 1.45 16.95 -12.71
CA GLN A 241 1.13 17.24 -14.12
C GLN A 241 0.05 16.28 -14.69
N MET A 242 -0.23 15.17 -14.03
CA MET A 242 -1.32 14.29 -14.44
C MET A 242 -2.67 14.78 -13.92
N VAL A 243 -3.69 14.70 -14.77
CA VAL A 243 -5.07 15.03 -14.39
C VAL A 243 -5.53 14.19 -13.20
N GLY A 244 -6.12 14.86 -12.21
CA GLY A 244 -6.63 14.23 -11.00
C GLY A 244 -5.58 13.94 -9.94
N VAL A 245 -4.33 14.32 -10.15
CA VAL A 245 -3.25 14.18 -9.17
C VAL A 245 -2.99 15.52 -8.49
N GLY A 246 -3.57 15.71 -7.31
CA GLY A 246 -3.28 16.83 -6.42
C GLY A 246 -2.21 16.49 -5.38
N ALA A 247 -1.94 17.42 -4.47
CA ALA A 247 -0.90 17.31 -3.46
C ALA A 247 -1.01 16.04 -2.59
N VAL A 248 -2.20 15.72 -2.08
CA VAL A 248 -2.43 14.53 -1.23
C VAL A 248 -2.27 13.23 -2.02
N ILE A 249 -2.78 13.18 -3.26
CA ILE A 249 -2.67 12.00 -4.10
C ILE A 249 -1.21 11.77 -4.51
N SER A 250 -0.48 12.83 -4.89
CA SER A 250 0.95 12.70 -5.22
C SER A 250 1.77 12.21 -4.03
N ALA A 251 1.50 12.72 -2.82
CA ALA A 251 2.10 12.21 -1.60
C ALA A 251 1.82 10.72 -1.38
N THR A 252 0.56 10.30 -1.57
CA THR A 252 0.19 8.88 -1.43
C THR A 252 0.89 8.00 -2.47
N LEU A 253 1.01 8.47 -3.73
CA LEU A 253 1.72 7.74 -4.77
C LEU A 253 3.21 7.58 -4.45
N ILE A 254 3.85 8.60 -3.88
CA ILE A 254 5.26 8.60 -3.50
C ILE A 254 5.49 7.67 -2.30
N ILE A 255 4.80 7.92 -1.20
CA ILE A 255 5.08 7.26 0.09
C ILE A 255 4.60 5.80 0.10
N GLU A 256 3.40 5.53 -0.38
CA GLU A 256 2.87 4.15 -0.44
C GLU A 256 3.43 3.36 -1.62
N GLY A 257 3.79 4.04 -2.71
CA GLY A 257 4.43 3.44 -3.87
C GLY A 257 5.89 3.09 -3.61
N GLY A 258 6.62 3.96 -2.90
CA GLY A 258 8.05 3.84 -2.67
C GLY A 258 8.84 3.86 -3.99
N ASP A 259 9.93 3.12 -4.05
CA ASP A 259 10.69 3.00 -5.29
C ASP A 259 9.96 2.14 -6.34
N LEU A 260 9.47 2.78 -7.40
CA LEU A 260 8.74 2.08 -8.47
C LEU A 260 9.65 1.28 -9.41
N PHE A 261 10.98 1.49 -9.39
CA PHE A 261 11.93 0.67 -10.14
C PHE A 261 11.97 -0.79 -9.64
N ARG A 262 11.57 -1.05 -8.40
CA ARG A 262 11.43 -2.42 -7.86
C ARG A 262 10.39 -3.27 -8.61
N PHE A 263 9.48 -2.64 -9.35
CA PHE A 263 8.51 -3.35 -10.19
C PHE A 263 9.07 -3.49 -11.61
N PRO A 264 9.37 -4.71 -12.08
CA PRO A 264 10.03 -4.93 -13.38
C PRO A 264 9.17 -4.50 -14.58
N HIS A 265 7.85 -4.38 -14.38
CA HIS A 265 6.91 -3.97 -15.42
C HIS A 265 5.60 -3.45 -14.80
N PRO A 266 4.80 -2.65 -15.54
CA PRO A 266 3.58 -2.01 -15.00
C PRO A 266 2.53 -2.99 -14.44
N LYS A 267 2.44 -4.21 -14.98
CA LYS A 267 1.52 -5.24 -14.46
C LYS A 267 1.88 -5.66 -13.03
N ALA A 268 3.16 -5.58 -12.63
CA ALA A 268 3.58 -5.86 -11.26
C ALA A 268 3.05 -4.81 -10.27
N LEU A 269 3.10 -3.52 -10.63
CA LEU A 269 2.48 -2.44 -9.83
C LEU A 269 0.95 -2.61 -9.78
N MET A 270 0.29 -2.90 -10.92
CA MET A 270 -1.15 -3.17 -10.95
C MET A 270 -1.55 -4.32 -10.01
N LYS A 271 -0.73 -5.37 -9.91
CA LYS A 271 -0.92 -6.48 -8.97
C LYS A 271 -0.73 -6.03 -7.53
N PHE A 272 0.33 -5.25 -7.26
CA PHE A 272 0.61 -4.69 -5.93
C PHE A 272 -0.52 -3.80 -5.40
N THR A 273 -1.25 -3.11 -6.28
CA THR A 273 -2.43 -2.31 -5.89
C THR A 273 -3.72 -3.13 -5.75
N GLY A 274 -3.70 -4.42 -6.14
CA GLY A 274 -4.86 -5.29 -6.10
C GLY A 274 -5.98 -4.90 -7.07
N LEU A 275 -5.67 -4.14 -8.14
CA LEU A 275 -6.60 -3.73 -9.19
C LEU A 275 -6.74 -4.76 -10.32
N ILE A 276 -5.98 -5.86 -10.29
CA ILE A 276 -6.13 -6.95 -11.25
C ILE A 276 -7.39 -7.77 -10.95
N PRO A 277 -8.09 -8.28 -11.97
CA PRO A 277 -9.20 -9.19 -11.76
C PRO A 277 -8.71 -10.48 -11.12
N GLY A 278 -9.49 -11.03 -10.20
CA GLY A 278 -9.31 -12.39 -9.73
C GLY A 278 -9.52 -13.37 -10.88
N LYS A 279 -8.80 -14.46 -10.88
CA LYS A 279 -9.01 -15.59 -11.82
C LYS A 279 -9.31 -16.83 -11.01
N ARG A 280 -10.36 -17.55 -11.42
CA ARG A 280 -10.69 -18.86 -10.90
C ARG A 280 -11.18 -19.69 -12.08
N GLN A 281 -10.25 -20.36 -12.73
CA GLN A 281 -10.58 -21.27 -13.84
C GLN A 281 -10.72 -22.69 -13.30
N SER A 282 -11.85 -23.30 -13.53
CA SER A 282 -12.11 -24.70 -13.27
C SER A 282 -13.07 -25.21 -14.35
N GLY A 283 -12.66 -26.27 -15.07
CA GLY A 283 -13.52 -26.96 -16.04
C GLY A 283 -14.07 -26.10 -17.18
N GLY A 284 -13.26 -25.16 -17.73
CA GLY A 284 -13.67 -24.32 -18.87
C GLY A 284 -14.60 -23.14 -18.51
N LYS A 285 -15.00 -22.98 -17.24
CA LYS A 285 -15.78 -21.84 -16.76
C LYS A 285 -14.86 -20.76 -16.22
N ASP A 286 -14.94 -19.55 -16.78
CA ASP A 286 -14.22 -18.35 -16.31
C ASP A 286 -15.24 -17.35 -15.71
N PRO A 287 -15.63 -17.51 -14.44
CA PRO A 287 -16.59 -16.61 -13.82
C PRO A 287 -15.95 -15.23 -13.68
N SER A 288 -16.72 -14.19 -14.04
CA SER A 288 -16.33 -12.78 -13.87
C SER A 288 -16.10 -12.47 -12.38
N LEU A 289 -14.87 -12.53 -11.94
CA LEU A 289 -14.49 -12.23 -10.55
C LEU A 289 -14.24 -10.72 -10.37
N HIS A 290 -14.44 -10.26 -9.12
CA HIS A 290 -14.05 -8.92 -8.72
C HIS A 290 -12.52 -8.76 -8.75
N ILE A 291 -12.03 -7.53 -8.58
CA ILE A 291 -10.60 -7.29 -8.37
C ILE A 291 -10.11 -8.04 -7.12
N THR A 292 -8.83 -8.42 -7.12
CA THR A 292 -8.26 -9.23 -6.02
C THR A 292 -8.30 -8.50 -4.67
N LYS A 293 -8.24 -7.17 -4.66
CA LYS A 293 -8.11 -6.31 -3.47
C LYS A 293 -6.89 -6.64 -2.59
N SER A 294 -6.07 -7.61 -2.97
CA SER A 294 -4.82 -7.95 -2.30
C SER A 294 -3.78 -6.85 -2.54
N GLY A 295 -3.05 -6.45 -1.49
CA GLY A 295 -2.02 -5.42 -1.56
C GLY A 295 -2.50 -4.03 -1.11
N ASN A 296 -1.81 -2.99 -1.56
CA ASN A 296 -1.92 -1.66 -0.96
C ASN A 296 -3.29 -0.98 -1.20
N LYS A 297 -4.08 -0.84 -0.13
CA LYS A 297 -5.44 -0.24 -0.19
C LYS A 297 -5.40 1.28 -0.43
N TYR A 298 -4.37 1.98 0.07
CA TYR A 298 -4.25 3.44 -0.04
C TYR A 298 -3.92 3.85 -1.48
N LEU A 299 -2.95 3.17 -2.11
CA LEU A 299 -2.67 3.35 -3.54
C LEU A 299 -3.88 3.03 -4.39
N ARG A 300 -4.56 1.91 -4.13
CA ARG A 300 -5.76 1.54 -4.87
C ARG A 300 -6.84 2.62 -4.80
N THR A 301 -7.09 3.19 -3.62
CA THR A 301 -8.08 4.25 -3.42
C THR A 301 -7.69 5.51 -4.19
N SER A 302 -6.43 5.92 -4.13
CA SER A 302 -5.91 7.09 -4.86
C SER A 302 -6.00 6.91 -6.38
N LEU A 303 -5.65 5.74 -6.90
CA LEU A 303 -5.76 5.43 -8.33
C LEU A 303 -7.21 5.46 -8.83
N VAL A 304 -8.16 4.97 -8.02
CA VAL A 304 -9.60 5.05 -8.34
C VAL A 304 -10.09 6.50 -8.28
N ALA A 305 -9.56 7.32 -7.37
CA ALA A 305 -9.88 8.74 -7.31
C ALA A 305 -9.37 9.49 -8.55
N ILE A 306 -8.13 9.22 -8.99
CA ILE A 306 -7.57 9.75 -10.24
C ILE A 306 -8.45 9.36 -11.43
N ALA A 307 -8.82 8.09 -11.53
CA ALA A 307 -9.61 7.57 -12.64
C ALA A 307 -10.99 8.25 -12.79
N LYS A 308 -11.53 8.86 -11.73
CA LYS A 308 -12.78 9.62 -11.78
C LYS A 308 -12.68 10.81 -12.73
N TYR A 309 -11.54 11.45 -12.85
CA TYR A 309 -11.37 12.63 -13.70
C TYR A 309 -11.39 12.34 -15.20
N TYR A 310 -11.14 11.09 -15.59
CA TYR A 310 -11.19 10.66 -16.99
C TYR A 310 -12.59 10.26 -17.48
N GLN A 311 -13.63 10.50 -16.69
CA GLN A 311 -15.03 10.27 -17.08
C GLN A 311 -15.60 11.43 -17.89
N ASP A 312 -15.06 12.63 -17.71
CA ASP A 312 -15.56 13.86 -18.31
C ASP A 312 -14.39 14.64 -18.93
N PHE A 313 -14.53 14.99 -20.20
CA PHE A 313 -13.52 15.74 -20.95
C PHE A 313 -13.23 17.12 -20.32
N ARG A 314 -14.21 17.71 -19.59
CA ARG A 314 -14.03 19.00 -18.90
C ARG A 314 -12.92 18.99 -17.84
N HIS A 315 -12.58 17.80 -17.31
CA HIS A 315 -11.50 17.62 -16.35
C HIS A 315 -10.13 17.41 -16.99
N LEU A 316 -10.09 17.15 -18.31
CA LEU A 316 -8.82 16.96 -19.01
C LEU A 316 -8.03 18.26 -19.08
N GLN A 317 -6.72 18.19 -19.15
CA GLN A 317 -5.87 19.36 -19.24
C GLN A 317 -6.15 20.14 -20.53
N LYS A 318 -6.16 21.46 -20.40
CA LYS A 318 -6.37 22.35 -21.54
C LYS A 318 -5.14 22.35 -22.45
N LYS A 319 -5.35 22.48 -23.75
CA LYS A 319 -4.27 22.48 -24.75
C LYS A 319 -3.17 23.49 -24.40
N LYS A 320 -3.53 24.72 -23.97
CA LYS A 320 -2.60 25.78 -23.60
C LYS A 320 -1.65 25.42 -22.44
N ASP A 321 -2.11 24.59 -21.49
CA ASP A 321 -1.30 24.18 -20.34
C ASP A 321 -0.35 23.05 -20.72
N ILE A 322 -0.80 22.16 -21.63
CA ILE A 322 0.00 21.07 -22.18
C ILE A 322 1.13 21.62 -23.08
N GLU A 323 0.89 22.67 -23.85
CA GLU A 323 1.87 23.29 -24.77
C GLU A 323 3.09 23.88 -24.04
N LYS A 324 2.94 24.22 -22.76
CA LYS A 324 4.05 24.71 -21.92
C LYS A 324 4.94 23.59 -21.36
N MET A 325 4.54 22.33 -21.50
CA MET A 325 5.28 21.19 -20.97
C MET A 325 6.46 20.80 -21.86
N PRO A 326 7.53 20.21 -21.28
CA PRO A 326 8.58 19.59 -22.06
C PRO A 326 8.02 18.57 -23.08
N PRO A 327 8.61 18.42 -24.30
CA PRO A 327 8.04 17.59 -25.38
C PRO A 327 7.71 16.16 -24.94
N ILE A 328 8.62 15.51 -24.23
CA ILE A 328 8.45 14.14 -23.73
C ILE A 328 7.25 14.03 -22.77
N LEU A 329 7.13 14.99 -21.86
CA LEU A 329 6.00 15.02 -20.91
C LEU A 329 4.68 15.34 -21.63
N LYS A 330 4.71 16.27 -22.59
CA LYS A 330 3.54 16.61 -23.43
C LYS A 330 3.00 15.40 -24.14
N GLU A 331 3.87 14.64 -24.83
CA GLU A 331 3.48 13.40 -25.52
C GLU A 331 2.87 12.39 -24.54
N PHE A 332 3.53 12.17 -23.42
CA PHE A 332 3.05 11.26 -22.36
C PHE A 332 1.66 11.67 -21.85
N ILE A 333 1.45 12.97 -21.52
CA ILE A 333 0.18 13.46 -21.01
C ILE A 333 -0.93 13.32 -22.04
N LEU A 334 -0.70 13.70 -23.31
CA LEU A 334 -1.68 13.57 -24.38
C LEU A 334 -2.09 12.09 -24.61
N ARG A 335 -1.11 11.21 -24.69
CA ARG A 335 -1.32 9.77 -24.88
C ARG A 335 -2.07 9.14 -23.71
N SER A 336 -1.68 9.46 -22.46
CA SER A 336 -2.34 8.94 -21.27
C SER A 336 -3.78 9.44 -21.14
N GLN A 337 -4.04 10.73 -21.36
CA GLN A 337 -5.40 11.30 -21.34
C GLN A 337 -6.29 10.66 -22.39
N HIS A 338 -5.84 10.61 -23.64
CA HIS A 338 -6.59 10.00 -24.74
C HIS A 338 -6.94 8.53 -24.43
N ARG A 339 -5.95 7.75 -24.01
CA ARG A 339 -6.11 6.32 -23.71
C ARG A 339 -7.11 6.10 -22.57
N LEU A 340 -6.95 6.80 -21.44
CA LEU A 340 -7.79 6.60 -20.27
C LEU A 340 -9.23 7.05 -20.49
N PHE A 341 -9.42 8.19 -21.14
CA PHE A 341 -10.75 8.70 -21.53
C PHE A 341 -11.46 7.73 -22.50
N THR A 342 -10.81 7.38 -23.59
CA THR A 342 -11.36 6.44 -24.59
C THR A 342 -11.71 5.09 -23.97
N ARG A 343 -10.85 4.58 -23.07
CA ARG A 343 -11.08 3.32 -22.36
C ARG A 343 -12.31 3.38 -21.48
N TYR A 344 -12.48 4.46 -20.71
CA TYR A 344 -13.67 4.62 -19.88
C TYR A 344 -14.96 4.56 -20.72
N HIS A 345 -15.02 5.36 -21.78
CA HIS A 345 -16.22 5.44 -22.64
C HIS A 345 -16.49 4.16 -23.43
N ALA A 346 -15.45 3.47 -23.90
CA ALA A 346 -15.61 2.17 -24.53
C ALA A 346 -16.22 1.14 -23.57
N LEU A 347 -15.79 1.11 -22.32
CA LEU A 347 -16.36 0.23 -21.29
C LEU A 347 -17.80 0.61 -20.93
N ARG A 348 -18.13 1.90 -20.92
CA ARG A 348 -19.50 2.36 -20.71
C ARG A 348 -20.42 1.96 -21.86
N ARG A 349 -19.95 2.13 -23.11
CA ARG A 349 -20.71 1.69 -24.31
C ARG A 349 -20.92 0.18 -24.36
N SER A 350 -19.97 -0.62 -23.84
CA SER A 350 -20.14 -2.08 -23.70
C SER A 350 -21.04 -2.50 -22.51
N GLY A 351 -21.82 -1.59 -21.93
CA GLY A 351 -22.80 -1.86 -20.86
C GLY A 351 -22.21 -1.99 -19.46
N LYS A 352 -20.91 -1.76 -19.24
CA LYS A 352 -20.34 -1.82 -17.89
C LYS A 352 -20.80 -0.61 -17.06
N CYS A 353 -21.19 -0.84 -15.80
CA CYS A 353 -21.53 0.25 -14.88
C CYS A 353 -20.31 1.16 -14.62
N SER A 354 -20.60 2.44 -14.28
CA SER A 354 -19.56 3.47 -14.05
C SER A 354 -18.47 3.04 -13.09
N THR A 355 -18.84 2.37 -11.99
CA THR A 355 -17.87 1.90 -10.99
C THR A 355 -16.91 0.85 -11.57
N LYS A 356 -17.42 -0.14 -12.31
CA LYS A 356 -16.58 -1.16 -12.97
C LYS A 356 -15.65 -0.55 -14.01
N ALA A 357 -16.17 0.39 -14.83
CA ALA A 357 -15.38 1.11 -15.82
C ALA A 357 -14.27 1.93 -15.16
N ARG A 358 -14.58 2.66 -14.07
CA ARG A 358 -13.61 3.45 -13.29
C ARG A 358 -12.49 2.58 -12.72
N VAL A 359 -12.80 1.44 -12.12
CA VAL A 359 -11.80 0.51 -11.56
C VAL A 359 -10.89 -0.05 -12.67
N ALA A 360 -11.43 -0.34 -13.84
CA ALA A 360 -10.63 -0.78 -14.98
C ALA A 360 -9.68 0.32 -15.49
N VAL A 361 -10.14 1.58 -15.52
CA VAL A 361 -9.29 2.74 -15.83
C VAL A 361 -8.22 2.95 -14.75
N ALA A 362 -8.57 2.85 -13.45
CA ALA A 362 -7.62 2.97 -12.34
C ALA A 362 -6.44 1.99 -12.45
N ARG A 363 -6.69 0.78 -12.96
CA ARG A 363 -5.64 -0.19 -13.25
C ARG A 363 -4.68 0.33 -14.34
N GLU A 364 -5.21 0.96 -15.40
CA GLU A 364 -4.37 1.54 -16.45
C GLU A 364 -3.62 2.79 -15.95
N VAL A 365 -4.23 3.61 -15.07
CA VAL A 365 -3.56 4.72 -14.38
C VAL A 365 -2.32 4.23 -13.62
N ALA A 366 -2.39 3.09 -12.91
CA ALA A 366 -1.22 2.51 -12.26
C ALA A 366 -0.08 2.23 -13.26
N GLY A 367 -0.42 1.78 -14.47
CA GLY A 367 0.56 1.58 -15.54
C GLY A 367 1.22 2.89 -16.00
N PHE A 368 0.45 3.96 -16.15
CA PHE A 368 0.98 5.27 -16.52
C PHE A 368 1.82 5.90 -15.39
N ILE A 369 1.44 5.73 -14.12
CA ILE A 369 2.27 6.17 -12.98
C ILE A 369 3.62 5.43 -12.97
N TRP A 370 3.61 4.12 -13.22
CA TRP A 370 4.85 3.35 -13.35
C TRP A 370 5.71 3.88 -14.52
N GLU A 371 5.13 4.11 -15.67
CA GLU A 371 5.83 4.60 -16.85
C GLU A 371 6.39 6.01 -16.63
N LEU A 372 5.60 6.91 -16.06
CA LEU A 372 6.05 8.27 -15.72
C LEU A 372 7.30 8.22 -14.83
N SER A 373 7.25 7.39 -13.78
CA SER A 373 8.32 7.32 -12.78
C SER A 373 9.60 6.66 -13.27
N THR A 374 9.47 5.60 -14.12
CA THR A 374 10.61 4.73 -14.47
C THR A 374 11.19 5.02 -15.85
N LYS A 375 10.45 5.74 -16.70
CA LYS A 375 10.88 6.07 -18.07
C LYS A 375 10.90 7.58 -18.33
N VAL A 376 9.77 8.26 -18.13
CA VAL A 376 9.61 9.66 -18.53
C VAL A 376 10.42 10.59 -17.61
N VAL A 377 10.30 10.45 -16.30
CA VAL A 377 11.05 11.31 -15.34
C VAL A 377 12.57 11.17 -15.50
N PRO A 378 13.16 9.97 -15.61
CA PRO A 378 14.59 9.84 -15.85
C PRO A 378 15.08 10.53 -17.13
N GLN A 379 14.31 10.49 -18.22
CA GLN A 379 14.63 11.20 -19.45
C GLN A 379 14.57 12.71 -19.27
N LEU A 380 13.50 13.23 -18.64
CA LEU A 380 13.36 14.67 -18.34
C LEU A 380 14.51 15.19 -17.48
N GLU A 381 14.94 14.43 -16.47
CA GLU A 381 16.06 14.81 -15.60
C GLU A 381 17.42 14.72 -16.34
N GLY A 382 17.57 13.79 -17.28
CA GLY A 382 18.73 13.70 -18.16
C GLY A 382 18.85 14.91 -19.07
N ASP A 383 17.77 15.28 -19.76
CA ASP A 383 17.71 16.44 -20.66
C ASP A 383 17.98 17.75 -19.92
N LEU A 384 17.47 17.91 -18.68
CA LEU A 384 17.72 19.11 -17.87
C LEU A 384 19.17 19.23 -17.43
N LYS A 385 19.85 18.11 -17.12
CA LYS A 385 21.28 18.11 -16.79
C LYS A 385 22.14 18.47 -18.00
N GLN A 386 21.82 17.97 -19.18
CA GLN A 386 22.54 18.29 -20.44
C GLN A 386 22.38 19.76 -20.85
N LYS A 387 21.23 20.39 -20.56
CA LYS A 387 21.01 21.82 -20.85
C LYS A 387 21.64 22.77 -19.84
N ALA A 388 21.99 22.26 -18.65
CA ALA A 388 22.61 23.03 -17.57
C ALA A 388 24.14 22.93 -17.56
N ALA A 389 24.71 21.98 -18.31
CA ALA A 389 26.15 21.81 -18.56
C ALA A 389 26.56 22.52 -19.86
#